data_a7d4f60c16e9cf776449dbe16c45292d
#
_entry.id   a7d4f60c16e9cf776449dbe16c45292d
#
_cell.length_a   1.000
_cell.length_b   1.000
_cell.length_c   1.000
_cell.angle_alpha   90.00
_cell.angle_beta   90.00
_cell.angle_gamma   90.00
#
_symmetry.space_group_name_H-M   'P 1'
#
loop_
_entity.id
_entity.type
_entity.pdbx_description
1 polymer ?
#
loop_
_entity_poly.entity_id
_entity_poly.type
_entity_poly.pdbx_seq_one_letter_code
_entity_poly.pdbx_strand_id
1 'polypeptide(L)'
;HIIGQDNMQERKAFDAQAYNFVRRASFIGSTNNPHCLQDIGENRRFLFICIDSVDFKTPIDHEGIYSQALALYRNGYEYWYEGEEIDFLNRRNEEFRMKEPVEENLFYYYRKAREGEVSQKWLPASQMLSTICVYGRIQATHRNMQTLVTVLQQHRFLKRVTPEGITEYAIVEYSSDERSANAVKAITHEQKPDPRLTI
;
A
#
# COMPACT_ATOMS: atom_id res chain seq x y z
N HIS A 1 -9.02 -13.22 0.50
CA HIS A 1 -8.62 -14.39 1.30
C HIS A 1 -8.01 -15.53 0.47
N ILE A 2 -8.48 -15.80 -0.77
CA ILE A 2 -8.01 -16.92 -1.61
C ILE A 2 -6.55 -16.76 -2.06
N ILE A 3 -6.09 -15.54 -2.29
CA ILE A 3 -4.74 -15.26 -2.82
C ILE A 3 -3.62 -15.70 -1.87
N GLY A 4 -3.86 -15.70 -0.57
CA GLY A 4 -2.85 -16.03 0.44
C GLY A 4 -2.99 -17.42 1.07
N GLN A 5 -3.83 -18.30 0.54
CA GLN A 5 -4.01 -19.65 1.09
C GLN A 5 -3.19 -20.66 0.29
N ASP A 6 -2.40 -21.48 0.98
CA ASP A 6 -1.65 -22.58 0.36
C ASP A 6 -2.54 -23.80 0.07
N ASN A 7 -3.61 -23.95 0.84
CA ASN A 7 -4.57 -25.05 0.71
C ASN A 7 -5.98 -24.52 0.63
N MET A 8 -6.80 -25.15 -0.19
CA MET A 8 -8.24 -24.90 -0.31
C MET A 8 -8.99 -26.09 0.22
N GLN A 9 -9.93 -25.86 1.14
CA GLN A 9 -10.89 -26.87 1.55
C GLN A 9 -12.19 -26.70 0.78
N GLU A 10 -12.59 -27.74 0.06
CA GLU A 10 -13.84 -27.77 -0.66
C GLU A 10 -14.66 -29.00 -0.22
N ARG A 11 -15.91 -28.78 0.10
CA ARG A 11 -16.87 -29.84 0.37
C ARG A 11 -17.87 -29.89 -0.79
N LYS A 12 -17.88 -31.00 -1.51
CA LYS A 12 -18.90 -31.22 -2.55
C LYS A 12 -20.29 -31.32 -1.93
N ALA A 13 -21.29 -30.85 -2.65
CA ALA A 13 -22.66 -30.98 -2.21
C ALA A 13 -23.00 -32.46 -1.94
N PHE A 14 -23.60 -32.76 -0.78
CA PHE A 14 -23.95 -34.09 -0.29
C PHE A 14 -22.77 -35.00 0.10
N ASP A 15 -21.55 -34.52 0.15
CA ASP A 15 -20.41 -35.30 0.63
C ASP A 15 -20.20 -35.12 2.14
N ALA A 16 -19.87 -36.20 2.83
CA ALA A 16 -19.64 -36.17 4.28
C ALA A 16 -18.26 -35.62 4.65
N GLN A 17 -17.31 -35.60 3.70
CA GLN A 17 -15.93 -35.18 3.92
C GLN A 17 -15.57 -33.94 3.13
N ALA A 18 -14.74 -33.10 3.74
CA ALA A 18 -14.08 -31.97 3.05
C ALA A 18 -12.74 -32.44 2.45
N TYR A 19 -12.51 -32.08 1.22
CA TYR A 19 -11.27 -32.39 0.51
C TYR A 19 -10.30 -31.21 0.62
N ASN A 20 -9.04 -31.52 0.88
CA ASN A 20 -7.96 -30.54 0.89
C ASN A 20 -7.22 -30.56 -0.44
N PHE A 21 -7.21 -29.43 -1.13
CA PHE A 21 -6.48 -29.25 -2.38
C PHE A 21 -5.33 -28.26 -2.17
N VAL A 22 -4.13 -28.62 -2.61
CA VAL A 22 -3.02 -27.69 -2.69
C VAL A 22 -3.33 -26.66 -3.79
N ARG A 23 -3.29 -25.39 -3.45
CA ARG A 23 -3.48 -24.31 -4.43
C ARG A 23 -2.30 -24.24 -5.39
N ARG A 24 -2.56 -24.41 -6.68
CA ARG A 24 -1.55 -24.32 -7.76
C ARG A 24 -1.83 -23.16 -8.72
N ALA A 25 -2.84 -22.35 -8.43
CA ALA A 25 -3.25 -21.25 -9.30
C ALA A 25 -2.54 -19.94 -8.91
N SER A 26 -2.08 -19.21 -9.92
CA SER A 26 -1.78 -17.79 -9.84
C SER A 26 -2.94 -16.99 -10.41
N PHE A 27 -3.08 -15.74 -9.98
CA PHE A 27 -4.17 -14.87 -10.42
C PHE A 27 -3.62 -13.71 -11.22
N ILE A 28 -4.27 -13.38 -12.32
CA ILE A 28 -4.04 -12.17 -13.10
C ILE A 28 -5.38 -11.45 -13.25
N GLY A 29 -5.34 -10.14 -13.24
CA GLY A 29 -6.50 -9.29 -13.45
C GLY A 29 -6.09 -7.99 -14.13
N SER A 30 -7.05 -7.28 -14.68
CA SER A 30 -6.86 -5.94 -15.25
C SER A 30 -7.84 -4.96 -14.62
N THR A 31 -7.43 -3.72 -14.49
CA THR A 31 -8.26 -2.62 -13.99
C THR A 31 -7.89 -1.32 -14.67
N ASN A 32 -8.87 -0.46 -14.89
CA ASN A 32 -8.64 0.92 -15.33
C ASN A 32 -8.59 1.89 -14.15
N ASN A 33 -8.78 1.39 -12.92
CA ASN A 33 -8.67 2.22 -11.72
C ASN A 33 -7.22 2.19 -11.22
N PRO A 34 -6.48 3.31 -11.27
CA PRO A 34 -5.13 3.37 -10.75
C PRO A 34 -5.05 3.17 -9.22
N HIS A 35 -6.13 3.46 -8.49
CA HIS A 35 -6.19 3.32 -7.04
C HIS A 35 -7.11 2.15 -6.66
N CYS A 36 -6.63 0.93 -6.87
CA CYS A 36 -7.42 -0.28 -6.65
C CYS A 36 -7.09 -1.03 -5.35
N LEU A 37 -6.00 -0.67 -4.66
CA LEU A 37 -5.63 -1.25 -3.38
C LEU A 37 -6.28 -0.47 -2.22
N GLN A 38 -6.81 -1.20 -1.25
CA GLN A 38 -7.44 -0.60 -0.06
C GLN A 38 -6.61 -0.78 1.21
N ASP A 39 -5.79 -1.85 1.25
CA ASP A 39 -5.05 -2.18 2.45
C ASP A 39 -3.79 -1.31 2.58
N ILE A 40 -3.53 -0.85 3.80
CA ILE A 40 -2.37 -0.04 4.11
C ILE A 40 -1.19 -0.97 4.44
N GLY A 41 -0.10 -0.91 3.65
CA GLY A 41 1.20 -1.48 4.00
C GLY A 41 1.41 -2.97 3.75
N GLU A 42 0.41 -3.77 3.36
CA GLU A 42 0.55 -5.22 3.14
C GLU A 42 0.17 -5.67 1.73
N ASN A 43 0.59 -4.92 0.72
CA ASN A 43 0.24 -5.18 -0.67
C ASN A 43 1.27 -6.04 -1.43
N ARG A 44 2.18 -6.72 -0.72
CA ARG A 44 3.26 -7.56 -1.28
C ARG A 44 2.80 -8.72 -2.17
N ARG A 45 1.49 -9.02 -2.16
CA ARG A 45 0.91 -10.09 -2.98
C ARG A 45 0.50 -9.64 -4.37
N PHE A 46 0.60 -8.35 -4.64
CA PHE A 46 0.23 -7.76 -5.92
C PHE A 46 1.47 -7.25 -6.65
N LEU A 47 1.59 -7.61 -7.90
CA LEU A 47 2.57 -7.04 -8.83
C LEU A 47 1.80 -6.24 -9.88
N PHE A 48 1.88 -4.92 -9.80
CA PHE A 48 1.25 -4.04 -10.78
C PHE A 48 2.16 -3.80 -11.98
N ILE A 49 1.59 -3.95 -13.16
CA ILE A 49 2.22 -3.63 -14.44
C ILE A 49 1.36 -2.56 -15.09
N CYS A 50 1.90 -1.34 -15.24
CA CYS A 50 1.23 -0.29 -15.99
C CYS A 50 1.46 -0.52 -17.48
N ILE A 51 0.40 -0.48 -18.26
CA ILE A 51 0.42 -0.69 -19.70
C ILE A 51 -0.09 0.58 -20.37
N ASP A 52 0.77 1.22 -21.15
CA ASP A 52 0.42 2.44 -21.89
C ASP A 52 -0.23 2.10 -23.24
N SER A 53 0.23 1.00 -23.87
CA SER A 53 -0.31 0.52 -25.15
C SER A 53 -0.21 -0.99 -25.25
N VAL A 54 -1.12 -1.56 -26.01
CA VAL A 54 -1.13 -3.01 -26.31
C VAL A 54 -1.12 -3.22 -27.82
N ASP A 55 -0.11 -3.94 -28.31
CA ASP A 55 -0.14 -4.45 -29.67
C ASP A 55 -0.96 -5.74 -29.73
N PHE A 56 -2.20 -5.60 -30.18
CA PHE A 56 -3.13 -6.73 -30.35
C PHE A 56 -3.10 -7.34 -31.76
N LYS A 57 -2.26 -6.81 -32.67
CA LYS A 57 -2.18 -7.24 -34.08
C LYS A 57 -1.07 -8.25 -34.32
N THR A 58 0.05 -8.10 -33.61
CA THR A 58 1.17 -9.02 -33.73
C THR A 58 0.83 -10.37 -33.07
N PRO A 59 0.94 -11.50 -33.80
CA PRO A 59 0.74 -12.80 -33.21
C PRO A 59 1.69 -13.08 -32.05
N ILE A 60 1.16 -13.65 -30.97
CA ILE A 60 1.97 -14.01 -29.80
C ILE A 60 2.72 -15.30 -30.09
N ASP A 61 4.05 -15.28 -29.96
CA ASP A 61 4.89 -16.50 -29.99
C ASP A 61 4.78 -17.26 -28.67
N HIS A 62 3.74 -18.05 -28.53
CA HIS A 62 3.52 -18.86 -27.32
C HIS A 62 4.64 -19.88 -27.07
N GLU A 63 5.18 -20.50 -28.12
CA GLU A 63 6.28 -21.47 -27.96
C GLU A 63 7.55 -20.82 -27.43
N GLY A 64 7.94 -19.67 -27.97
CA GLY A 64 9.07 -18.89 -27.49
C GLY A 64 8.92 -18.49 -26.02
N ILE A 65 7.76 -17.95 -25.65
CA ILE A 65 7.48 -17.52 -24.27
C ILE A 65 7.58 -18.70 -23.29
N TYR A 66 6.93 -19.84 -23.59
CA TYR A 66 6.98 -21.00 -22.71
C TYR A 66 8.36 -21.64 -22.64
N SER A 67 9.09 -21.65 -23.75
CA SER A 67 10.47 -22.16 -23.80
C SER A 67 11.40 -21.31 -22.95
N GLN A 68 11.27 -19.98 -23.01
CA GLN A 68 12.03 -19.04 -22.18
C GLN A 68 11.69 -19.22 -20.69
N ALA A 69 10.40 -19.30 -20.35
CA ALA A 69 9.97 -19.51 -18.97
C ALA A 69 10.51 -20.82 -18.40
N LEU A 70 10.48 -21.89 -19.18
CA LEU A 70 11.01 -23.19 -18.78
C LEU A 70 12.55 -23.15 -18.61
N ALA A 71 13.26 -22.45 -19.48
CA ALA A 71 14.70 -22.25 -19.36
C ALA A 71 15.07 -21.48 -18.09
N LEU A 72 14.36 -20.41 -17.79
CA LEU A 72 14.53 -19.63 -16.55
C LEU A 72 14.29 -20.51 -15.32
N TYR A 73 13.20 -21.25 -15.30
CA TYR A 73 12.88 -22.17 -14.21
C TYR A 73 13.98 -23.23 -13.99
N ARG A 74 14.46 -23.87 -15.07
CA ARG A 74 15.52 -24.87 -15.00
C ARG A 74 16.87 -24.31 -14.57
N ASN A 75 17.13 -23.05 -14.84
CA ASN A 75 18.33 -22.33 -14.40
C ASN A 75 18.23 -21.78 -12.98
N GLY A 76 17.15 -22.10 -12.23
CA GLY A 76 16.99 -21.68 -10.86
C GLY A 76 16.63 -20.20 -10.70
N TYR A 77 15.96 -19.60 -11.71
CA TYR A 77 15.49 -18.21 -11.59
C TYR A 77 14.54 -18.08 -10.40
N GLU A 78 14.83 -17.14 -9.51
CA GLU A 78 14.00 -16.83 -8.36
C GLU A 78 12.78 -16.03 -8.79
N TYR A 79 11.59 -16.62 -8.66
CA TYR A 79 10.30 -16.01 -9.07
C TYR A 79 9.48 -15.47 -7.89
N TRP A 80 10.07 -15.40 -6.73
CA TRP A 80 9.50 -14.81 -5.52
C TRP A 80 10.33 -13.62 -5.05
N TYR A 81 9.72 -12.80 -4.23
CA TYR A 81 10.34 -11.60 -3.66
C TYR A 81 10.68 -11.85 -2.20
N GLU A 82 11.87 -11.49 -1.74
CA GLU A 82 12.32 -11.61 -0.35
C GLU A 82 13.04 -10.34 0.13
N GLY A 83 13.07 -10.15 1.46
CA GLY A 83 13.85 -9.08 2.09
C GLY A 83 13.55 -7.68 1.54
N GLU A 84 14.58 -7.00 1.05
CA GLU A 84 14.49 -5.63 0.53
C GLU A 84 13.59 -5.50 -0.71
N GLU A 85 13.41 -6.58 -1.46
CA GLU A 85 12.53 -6.59 -2.64
C GLU A 85 11.06 -6.48 -2.24
N ILE A 86 10.67 -7.08 -1.10
CA ILE A 86 9.31 -6.90 -0.54
C ILE A 86 9.09 -5.45 -0.15
N ASP A 87 10.08 -4.79 0.46
CA ASP A 87 9.99 -3.38 0.83
C ASP A 87 9.89 -2.48 -0.42
N PHE A 88 10.62 -2.81 -1.47
CA PHE A 88 10.51 -2.12 -2.76
C PHE A 88 9.11 -2.28 -3.35
N LEU A 89 8.59 -3.52 -3.40
CA LEU A 89 7.26 -3.81 -3.92
C LEU A 89 6.16 -3.09 -3.13
N ASN A 90 6.25 -3.10 -1.80
CA ASN A 90 5.32 -2.38 -0.94
C ASN A 90 5.33 -0.87 -1.21
N ARG A 91 6.52 -0.26 -1.33
CA ARG A 91 6.64 1.17 -1.65
C ARG A 91 6.03 1.51 -3.01
N ARG A 92 6.27 0.67 -4.02
CA ARG A 92 5.67 0.85 -5.34
C ARG A 92 4.15 0.72 -5.29
N ASN A 93 3.64 -0.26 -4.56
CA ASN A 93 2.21 -0.53 -4.45
C ASN A 93 1.45 0.58 -3.70
N GLU A 94 2.13 1.41 -2.90
CA GLU A 94 1.52 2.59 -2.28
C GLU A 94 0.98 3.59 -3.31
N GLU A 95 1.53 3.64 -4.53
CA GLU A 95 1.04 4.49 -5.62
C GLU A 95 -0.35 4.05 -6.11
N PHE A 96 -0.65 2.75 -5.98
CA PHE A 96 -1.92 2.16 -6.40
C PHE A 96 -2.93 2.05 -5.26
N ARG A 97 -2.61 2.57 -4.09
CA ARG A 97 -3.48 2.54 -2.93
C ARG A 97 -4.45 3.72 -2.92
N MET A 98 -5.70 3.39 -2.65
CA MET A 98 -6.71 4.40 -2.34
C MET A 98 -6.44 4.95 -0.93
N LYS A 99 -6.05 6.21 -0.86
CA LYS A 99 -5.86 6.89 0.42
C LYS A 99 -7.21 7.30 1.00
N GLU A 100 -7.39 7.04 2.28
CA GLU A 100 -8.57 7.53 3.00
C GLU A 100 -8.45 9.06 3.20
N PRO A 101 -9.57 9.82 3.15
CA PRO A 101 -9.54 11.28 3.31
C PRO A 101 -8.87 11.74 4.62
N VAL A 102 -8.95 10.93 5.68
CA VAL A 102 -8.26 11.20 6.95
C VAL A 102 -6.75 11.18 6.79
N GLU A 103 -6.23 10.22 6.02
CA GLU A 103 -4.80 10.08 5.74
C GLU A 103 -4.30 11.24 4.88
N GLU A 104 -5.01 11.56 3.80
CA GLU A 104 -4.64 12.70 2.94
C GLU A 104 -4.57 14.01 3.74
N ASN A 105 -5.57 14.26 4.59
CA ASN A 105 -5.59 15.43 5.44
C ASN A 105 -4.51 15.38 6.54
N LEU A 106 -4.19 14.20 7.11
CA LEU A 106 -3.09 14.07 8.04
C LEU A 106 -1.79 14.61 7.40
N PHE A 107 -1.44 14.13 6.22
CA PHE A 107 -0.21 14.55 5.52
C PHE A 107 -0.30 15.92 4.88
N TYR A 108 -1.48 16.48 4.74
CA TYR A 108 -1.66 17.87 4.35
C TYR A 108 -1.32 18.85 5.48
N TYR A 109 -1.70 18.52 6.74
CA TYR A 109 -1.46 19.39 7.88
C TYR A 109 -0.19 19.07 8.64
N TYR A 110 0.24 17.82 8.66
CA TYR A 110 1.30 17.32 9.54
C TYR A 110 2.31 16.48 8.79
N ARG A 111 3.53 16.52 9.26
CA ARG A 111 4.54 15.52 8.91
C ARG A 111 5.12 14.88 10.15
N LYS A 112 5.72 13.72 9.95
CA LYS A 112 6.49 13.04 10.96
C LYS A 112 7.66 13.92 11.41
N ALA A 113 7.81 14.11 12.73
CA ALA A 113 8.98 14.75 13.30
C ALA A 113 10.20 13.84 13.19
N ARG A 114 11.38 14.44 13.00
CA ARG A 114 12.65 13.74 13.16
C ARG A 114 13.03 13.73 14.64
N GLU A 115 13.83 12.75 15.04
CA GLU A 115 14.27 12.67 16.42
C GLU A 115 15.10 13.92 16.80
N GLY A 116 14.71 14.59 17.91
CA GLY A 116 15.38 15.81 18.36
C GLY A 116 15.04 17.09 17.59
N GLU A 117 14.05 17.07 16.70
CA GLU A 117 13.64 18.26 15.94
C GLU A 117 13.01 19.33 16.84
N VAL A 118 13.54 20.55 16.82
CA VAL A 118 13.09 21.67 17.70
C VAL A 118 11.63 22.06 17.45
N SER A 119 11.15 21.94 16.20
CA SER A 119 9.79 22.29 15.80
C SER A 119 8.75 21.19 16.10
N GLN A 120 9.19 20.07 16.70
CA GLN A 120 8.29 18.97 17.02
C GLN A 120 7.28 19.35 18.12
N LYS A 121 6.05 18.90 17.93
CA LYS A 121 4.99 18.95 18.93
C LYS A 121 4.54 17.52 19.23
N TRP A 122 4.09 17.30 20.46
CA TRP A 122 3.50 16.03 20.88
C TRP A 122 1.99 16.21 20.97
N LEU A 123 1.24 15.51 20.12
CA LEU A 123 -0.21 15.61 20.09
C LEU A 123 -0.85 14.21 20.15
N PRO A 124 -1.93 14.05 20.90
CA PRO A 124 -2.76 12.85 20.86
C PRO A 124 -3.51 12.76 19.51
N ALA A 125 -3.78 11.53 19.06
CA ALA A 125 -4.52 11.30 17.82
C ALA A 125 -5.89 11.98 17.80
N SER A 126 -6.55 12.10 18.96
CA SER A 126 -7.84 12.79 19.09
C SER A 126 -7.76 14.27 18.74
N GLN A 127 -6.70 14.94 19.15
CA GLN A 127 -6.51 16.37 18.85
C GLN A 127 -6.17 16.57 17.37
N MET A 128 -5.33 15.70 16.80
CA MET A 128 -5.06 15.71 15.36
C MET A 128 -6.33 15.48 14.55
N LEU A 129 -7.14 14.49 14.93
CA LEU A 129 -8.42 14.23 14.26
C LEU A 129 -9.36 15.44 14.34
N SER A 130 -9.45 16.09 15.50
CA SER A 130 -10.28 17.30 15.66
C SER A 130 -9.87 18.40 14.69
N THR A 131 -8.57 18.65 14.55
CA THR A 131 -8.03 19.62 13.58
C THR A 131 -8.37 19.21 12.14
N ILE A 132 -8.13 17.95 11.80
CA ILE A 132 -8.45 17.41 10.47
C ILE A 132 -9.94 17.52 10.15
N CYS A 133 -10.82 17.26 11.13
CA CYS A 133 -12.26 17.36 10.95
C CYS A 133 -12.73 18.79 10.70
N VAL A 134 -12.18 19.75 11.43
CA VAL A 134 -12.54 21.17 11.28
C VAL A 134 -12.13 21.73 9.91
N TYR A 135 -10.89 21.49 9.52
CA TYR A 135 -10.34 22.07 8.28
C TYR A 135 -10.52 21.19 7.06
N GLY A 136 -10.48 19.86 7.23
CA GLY A 136 -10.64 18.87 6.15
C GLY A 136 -12.09 18.51 5.81
N ARG A 137 -13.07 19.10 6.53
CA ARG A 137 -14.51 18.82 6.36
C ARG A 137 -14.85 17.33 6.47
N ILE A 138 -14.18 16.64 7.37
CA ILE A 138 -14.37 15.21 7.64
C ILE A 138 -15.11 15.06 8.99
N GLN A 139 -15.92 14.02 9.13
CA GLN A 139 -16.62 13.76 10.38
C GLN A 139 -15.70 13.05 11.39
N ALA A 140 -15.81 13.43 12.67
CA ALA A 140 -15.13 12.77 13.77
C ALA A 140 -15.84 11.45 14.12
N THR A 141 -15.57 10.39 13.36
CA THR A 141 -16.13 9.05 13.59
C THR A 141 -15.10 8.12 14.23
N HIS A 142 -15.59 7.06 14.87
CA HIS A 142 -14.72 6.01 15.41
C HIS A 142 -13.85 5.36 14.33
N ARG A 143 -14.41 5.13 13.14
CA ARG A 143 -13.68 4.61 11.98
C ARG A 143 -12.52 5.54 11.59
N ASN A 144 -12.77 6.85 11.49
CA ASN A 144 -11.74 7.83 11.13
C ASN A 144 -10.63 7.91 12.18
N MET A 145 -10.97 7.72 13.46
CA MET A 145 -9.99 7.60 14.54
C MET A 145 -9.12 6.35 14.38
N GLN A 146 -9.72 5.21 14.10
CA GLN A 146 -8.98 3.96 13.88
C GLN A 146 -8.06 4.06 12.66
N THR A 147 -8.56 4.60 11.54
CA THR A 147 -7.76 4.86 10.34
C THR A 147 -6.57 5.77 10.67
N LEU A 148 -6.79 6.88 11.38
CA LEU A 148 -5.72 7.80 11.76
C LEU A 148 -4.63 7.11 12.59
N VAL A 149 -5.03 6.35 13.62
CA VAL A 149 -4.07 5.62 14.47
C VAL A 149 -3.29 4.59 13.65
N THR A 150 -3.97 3.87 12.76
CA THR A 150 -3.34 2.89 11.87
C THR A 150 -2.30 3.55 10.97
N VAL A 151 -2.64 4.67 10.34
CA VAL A 151 -1.72 5.44 9.49
C VAL A 151 -0.51 5.93 10.26
N LEU A 152 -0.71 6.50 11.48
CA LEU A 152 0.38 6.98 12.33
C LEU A 152 1.36 5.85 12.70
N GLN A 153 0.84 4.65 12.98
CA GLN A 153 1.65 3.48 13.32
C GLN A 153 2.44 2.96 12.11
N GLN A 154 1.79 2.84 10.96
CA GLN A 154 2.43 2.31 9.74
C GLN A 154 3.51 3.22 9.19
N HIS A 155 3.29 4.53 9.24
CA HIS A 155 4.30 5.52 8.89
C HIS A 155 5.35 5.72 9.99
N ARG A 156 5.28 4.91 11.09
CA ARG A 156 6.25 4.89 12.18
C ARG A 156 6.47 6.29 12.77
N PHE A 157 5.38 7.00 13.09
CA PHE A 157 5.48 8.23 13.86
C PHE A 157 6.03 7.91 15.26
N LEU A 158 6.98 8.72 15.73
CA LEU A 158 7.47 8.60 17.09
C LEU A 158 6.32 8.78 18.07
N LYS A 159 6.22 7.92 19.08
CA LYS A 159 5.14 7.96 20.06
C LYS A 159 5.69 7.93 21.48
N ARG A 160 4.98 8.55 22.40
CA ARG A 160 5.18 8.45 23.83
C ARG A 160 3.85 8.25 24.55
N VAL A 161 3.91 7.77 25.77
CA VAL A 161 2.73 7.68 26.65
C VAL A 161 2.93 8.67 27.78
N THR A 162 1.94 9.54 28.03
CA THR A 162 1.97 10.47 29.15
C THR A 162 1.71 9.74 30.47
N PRO A 163 2.03 10.36 31.64
CA PRO A 163 1.71 9.78 32.93
C PRO A 163 0.22 9.44 33.11
N GLU A 164 -0.67 10.17 32.43
CA GLU A 164 -2.12 9.95 32.41
C GLU A 164 -2.57 8.80 31.48
N GLY A 165 -1.62 8.11 30.83
CA GLY A 165 -1.90 6.98 29.93
C GLY A 165 -2.32 7.38 28.51
N ILE A 166 -2.16 8.65 28.12
CA ILE A 166 -2.50 9.13 26.78
C ILE A 166 -1.32 8.90 25.83
N THR A 167 -1.60 8.29 24.67
CA THR A 167 -0.60 8.14 23.63
C THR A 167 -0.55 9.40 22.78
N GLU A 168 0.64 10.00 22.71
CA GLU A 168 0.96 11.16 21.88
C GLU A 168 1.95 10.80 20.79
N TYR A 169 1.85 11.48 19.66
CA TYR A 169 2.72 11.32 18.50
C TYR A 169 3.50 12.60 18.22
N ALA A 170 4.78 12.44 17.86
CA ALA A 170 5.64 13.56 17.49
C ALA A 170 5.35 13.98 16.04
N ILE A 171 4.90 15.21 15.89
CA ILE A 171 4.53 15.80 14.60
C ILE A 171 5.19 17.16 14.41
N VAL A 172 5.25 17.60 13.18
CA VAL A 172 5.52 18.99 12.81
C VAL A 172 4.36 19.47 11.95
N GLU A 173 3.83 20.64 12.30
CA GLU A 173 2.76 21.26 11.53
C GLU A 173 3.34 21.99 10.32
N TYR A 174 2.74 21.78 9.17
CA TYR A 174 3.10 22.55 7.98
C TYR A 174 2.53 23.97 8.03
N SER A 175 3.35 24.94 7.65
CA SER A 175 2.91 26.30 7.39
C SER A 175 1.94 26.37 6.21
N SER A 176 1.24 27.49 6.03
CA SER A 176 0.34 27.69 4.88
C SER A 176 1.05 27.51 3.54
N ASP A 177 2.28 28.04 3.42
CA ASP A 177 3.05 28.00 2.20
C ASP A 177 3.55 26.60 1.88
N GLU A 178 4.00 25.85 2.89
CA GLU A 178 4.41 24.45 2.75
C GLU A 178 3.24 23.54 2.34
N ARG A 179 2.04 23.78 2.87
CA ARG A 179 0.82 23.04 2.49
C ARG A 179 0.49 23.24 1.02
N SER A 180 0.57 24.47 0.56
CA SER A 180 0.33 24.80 -0.85
C SER A 180 1.35 24.15 -1.78
N ALA A 181 2.63 24.14 -1.40
CA ALA A 181 3.70 23.52 -2.16
C ALA A 181 3.56 21.97 -2.20
N ASN A 182 3.12 21.35 -1.10
CA ASN A 182 2.91 19.90 -1.03
C ASN A 182 1.69 19.47 -1.86
N ALA A 183 0.63 20.23 -1.90
CA ALA A 183 -0.53 19.97 -2.75
C ALA A 183 -0.14 19.96 -4.25
N VAL A 184 0.77 20.82 -4.68
CA VAL A 184 1.27 20.85 -6.07
C VAL A 184 2.14 19.63 -6.36
N LYS A 185 2.99 19.18 -5.42
CA LYS A 185 3.85 18.00 -5.60
C LYS A 185 3.07 16.69 -5.69
N ALA A 186 1.94 16.58 -5.00
CA ALA A 186 1.08 15.39 -5.08
C ALA A 186 0.49 15.16 -6.48
N ILE A 187 0.42 16.22 -7.31
CA ILE A 187 -0.13 16.18 -8.68
C ILE A 187 0.96 15.76 -9.70
N THR A 188 2.26 15.88 -9.36
CA THR A 188 3.38 15.75 -10.32
C THR A 188 4.25 14.49 -10.10
N HIS A 189 3.76 13.42 -9.51
CA HIS A 189 4.55 12.20 -9.30
C HIS A 189 4.80 11.46 -10.62
N GLU A 190 6.04 11.59 -11.15
CA GLU A 190 6.57 10.71 -12.20
C GLU A 190 6.91 9.33 -11.63
N GLN A 191 6.32 8.29 -12.19
CA GLN A 191 6.60 6.90 -11.85
C GLN A 191 8.01 6.51 -12.32
N LYS A 192 8.87 6.04 -11.43
CA LYS A 192 10.14 5.42 -11.84
C LYS A 192 9.88 3.97 -12.26
N PRO A 193 10.32 3.57 -13.47
CA PRO A 193 10.15 2.19 -13.93
C PRO A 193 10.95 1.20 -13.05
N ASP A 194 10.38 0.03 -12.81
CA ASP A 194 11.08 -1.08 -12.16
C ASP A 194 12.15 -1.63 -13.11
N PRO A 195 13.44 -1.66 -12.72
CA PRO A 195 14.51 -2.16 -13.57
C PRO A 195 14.34 -3.62 -13.99
N ARG A 196 13.53 -4.42 -13.27
CA ARG A 196 13.22 -5.83 -13.64
C ARG A 196 12.04 -5.96 -14.59
N LEU A 197 11.27 -4.90 -14.79
CA LEU A 197 10.14 -4.84 -15.73
C LEU A 197 10.49 -4.06 -17.00
N THR A 198 11.73 -3.61 -17.14
CA THR A 198 12.26 -3.03 -18.37
C THR A 198 12.79 -4.18 -19.23
N ILE A 199 12.01 -4.57 -20.22
CA ILE A 199 12.37 -5.55 -21.27
C ILE A 199 13.14 -4.82 -22.37
#